data_463ac4e6c73f26d1a8878456d62eddce
#
_entry.id   463ac4e6c73f26d1a8878456d62eddce
#
_cell.length_a   1.000
_cell.length_b   1.000
_cell.length_c   1.000
_cell.angle_alpha   90.00
_cell.angle_beta   90.00
_cell.angle_gamma   90.00
#
_symmetry.space_group_name_H-M   'P 1'
#
loop_
_entity.id
_entity.type
_entity.pdbx_description
1 polymer ?
#
loop_
_entity_poly.entity_id
_entity_poly.type
_entity_poly.pdbx_seq_one_letter_code
_entity_poly.pdbx_strand_id
1 'polypeptide(L)'
;MDKNKYPIERRYINKRPNVRPGTRLKTGSPAFFVAHDTGNPGATADNHYTYFNKLTDRSASAQVFIDDTKILEIIPTGTGSEPTEKAHHVIYNVTTDNDRFGYDANDAALGVELCYGTNSKGKAINFSEAYKRFVWYLAYCCDKWGKNPSIHIASHKQLDPGRKSDCEQALASAGKTLKDLINDVAAELVAPIVVPDFVKLPAVVAQHLIDTYISPAWYESQRAGDEVGKTHFHNLANNLRMAAGIPLLPGKAALPLQKLHKSNAQEIIFRWLSPGWFKAKADGNTALANQFNANANHLRRAAGIPIE
;
A
#
# COMPACT_ATOMS: atom_id res chain seq x y z
N MET A 1 7.13 6.48 5.36
CA MET A 1 6.09 5.41 5.37
C MET A 1 6.28 4.46 4.19
N ASP A 2 5.84 3.22 4.30
CA ASP A 2 5.79 2.29 3.15
C ASP A 2 4.50 2.52 2.32
N LYS A 3 4.64 3.08 1.12
CA LYS A 3 3.50 3.38 0.22
C LYS A 3 2.87 2.14 -0.42
N ASN A 4 3.51 0.98 -0.33
CA ASN A 4 3.07 -0.28 -0.91
C ASN A 4 2.58 -1.29 0.15
N LYS A 5 2.43 -0.86 1.40
CA LYS A 5 2.06 -1.74 2.52
C LYS A 5 0.71 -2.41 2.34
N TYR A 6 -0.28 -1.68 1.82
CA TYR A 6 -1.60 -2.22 1.51
C TYR A 6 -2.03 -1.88 0.08
N PRO A 7 -2.61 -2.82 -0.66
CA PRO A 7 -3.20 -2.53 -1.96
C PRO A 7 -4.47 -1.68 -1.79
N ILE A 8 -4.66 -0.72 -2.70
CA ILE A 8 -5.89 0.08 -2.80
C ILE A 8 -6.71 -0.48 -3.96
N GLU A 9 -7.87 -1.07 -3.67
CA GLU A 9 -8.84 -1.49 -4.67
C GLU A 9 -9.66 -0.26 -5.10
N ARG A 10 -9.81 -0.06 -6.43
CA ARG A 10 -10.60 1.01 -7.02
C ARG A 10 -11.75 0.41 -7.82
N ARG A 11 -12.96 0.55 -7.28
CA ARG A 11 -14.17 0.05 -7.88
C ARG A 11 -15.26 1.08 -7.71
N TYR A 12 -15.42 1.93 -8.70
CA TYR A 12 -16.25 3.11 -8.59
C TYR A 12 -17.73 2.77 -8.82
N ILE A 13 -18.61 3.34 -7.97
CA ILE A 13 -20.06 3.28 -8.15
C ILE A 13 -20.49 4.10 -9.36
N ASN A 14 -21.67 3.80 -9.89
CA ASN A 14 -22.25 4.52 -11.01
C ASN A 14 -22.47 6.00 -10.67
N LYS A 15 -22.18 6.88 -11.63
CA LYS A 15 -22.45 8.33 -11.49
C LYS A 15 -23.97 8.57 -11.36
N ARG A 16 -24.34 9.20 -10.27
CA ARG A 16 -25.72 9.69 -9.98
C ARG A 16 -25.64 10.89 -9.04
N PRO A 17 -26.53 11.89 -9.21
CA PRO A 17 -26.45 13.14 -8.43
C PRO A 17 -26.43 12.93 -6.92
N ASN A 18 -27.13 11.92 -6.42
CA ASN A 18 -27.30 11.67 -4.99
C ASN A 18 -26.16 10.88 -4.32
N VAL A 19 -25.30 10.20 -5.08
CA VAL A 19 -24.21 9.37 -4.48
C VAL A 19 -22.83 9.68 -5.07
N ARG A 20 -22.74 9.86 -6.38
CA ARG A 20 -21.52 10.19 -7.10
C ARG A 20 -21.83 11.16 -8.23
N PRO A 21 -21.88 12.48 -7.98
CA PRO A 21 -22.23 13.46 -9.00
C PRO A 21 -21.21 13.57 -10.13
N GLY A 22 -19.98 13.05 -9.94
CA GLY A 22 -18.89 13.15 -10.90
C GLY A 22 -18.23 14.52 -10.95
N THR A 23 -18.56 15.37 -9.98
CA THR A 23 -17.99 16.72 -9.85
C THR A 23 -16.66 16.65 -9.11
N ARG A 24 -15.64 17.33 -9.62
CA ARG A 24 -14.33 17.43 -8.95
C ARG A 24 -14.44 18.26 -7.66
N LEU A 25 -13.52 18.03 -6.72
CA LEU A 25 -13.37 18.93 -5.58
C LEU A 25 -13.05 20.35 -6.05
N LYS A 26 -13.61 21.36 -5.38
CA LYS A 26 -13.37 22.80 -5.68
C LYS A 26 -11.89 23.15 -5.55
N THR A 27 -11.17 22.48 -4.66
CA THR A 27 -9.75 22.66 -4.40
C THR A 27 -8.84 21.89 -5.36
N GLY A 28 -9.40 21.09 -6.28
CA GLY A 28 -8.66 20.23 -7.22
C GLY A 28 -8.07 18.97 -6.57
N SER A 29 -7.63 19.05 -5.32
CA SER A 29 -7.15 17.95 -4.48
C SER A 29 -7.68 18.13 -3.06
N PRO A 30 -7.66 17.08 -2.20
CA PRO A 30 -8.18 17.20 -0.84
C PRO A 30 -7.47 18.28 -0.03
N ALA A 31 -8.23 19.22 0.51
CA ALA A 31 -7.74 20.21 1.45
C ALA A 31 -7.57 19.62 2.86
N PHE A 32 -8.45 18.68 3.22
CA PHE A 32 -8.43 17.96 4.49
C PHE A 32 -9.13 16.60 4.37
N PHE A 33 -9.17 15.82 5.44
CA PHE A 33 -9.77 14.49 5.50
C PHE A 33 -10.79 14.42 6.63
N VAL A 34 -11.91 13.78 6.37
CA VAL A 34 -12.92 13.50 7.39
C VAL A 34 -12.90 12.01 7.71
N ALA A 35 -12.52 11.69 8.93
CA ALA A 35 -12.58 10.34 9.46
C ALA A 35 -14.02 10.02 9.90
N HIS A 36 -14.58 8.97 9.28
CA HIS A 36 -15.90 8.44 9.60
C HIS A 36 -15.79 7.02 10.14
N ASP A 37 -16.85 6.51 10.73
CA ASP A 37 -17.14 5.10 10.81
C ASP A 37 -18.52 4.84 10.19
N THR A 38 -18.69 3.61 9.72
CA THR A 38 -19.87 3.27 8.91
C THR A 38 -21.19 3.30 9.66
N GLY A 39 -21.19 3.38 11.00
CA GLY A 39 -22.41 3.26 11.81
C GLY A 39 -23.19 1.94 11.58
N ASN A 40 -22.58 0.98 10.90
CA ASN A 40 -23.22 -0.29 10.50
C ASN A 40 -22.31 -1.48 10.87
N PRO A 41 -22.32 -1.92 12.14
CA PRO A 41 -21.45 -2.95 12.65
C PRO A 41 -21.51 -4.26 11.85
N GLY A 42 -20.31 -4.81 11.53
CA GLY A 42 -20.15 -6.06 10.78
C GLY A 42 -20.39 -5.96 9.27
N ALA A 43 -20.70 -4.78 8.73
CA ALA A 43 -20.77 -4.55 7.30
C ALA A 43 -19.37 -4.29 6.73
N THR A 44 -19.03 -4.97 5.63
CA THR A 44 -17.76 -4.87 4.93
C THR A 44 -17.74 -3.71 3.92
N ALA A 45 -16.56 -3.35 3.42
CA ALA A 45 -16.42 -2.38 2.32
C ALA A 45 -17.23 -2.77 1.08
N ASP A 46 -17.29 -4.08 0.75
CA ASP A 46 -18.13 -4.59 -0.35
C ASP A 46 -19.64 -4.43 -0.10
N ASN A 47 -20.10 -4.57 1.15
CA ASN A 47 -21.49 -4.30 1.49
C ASN A 47 -21.83 -2.83 1.26
N HIS A 48 -20.95 -1.91 1.66
CA HIS A 48 -21.14 -0.48 1.43
C HIS A 48 -21.07 -0.10 -0.04
N TYR A 49 -20.13 -0.67 -0.81
CA TYR A 49 -20.13 -0.51 -2.27
C TYR A 49 -21.48 -0.89 -2.88
N THR A 50 -22.00 -2.08 -2.52
CA THR A 50 -23.26 -2.58 -3.06
C THR A 50 -24.43 -1.68 -2.66
N TYR A 51 -24.45 -1.21 -1.41
CA TYR A 51 -25.48 -0.30 -0.91
C TYR A 51 -25.46 1.01 -1.66
N PHE A 52 -24.32 1.72 -1.70
CA PHE A 52 -24.24 3.02 -2.35
C PHE A 52 -24.40 2.95 -3.87
N ASN A 53 -24.03 1.83 -4.49
CA ASN A 53 -24.27 1.64 -5.93
C ASN A 53 -25.77 1.42 -6.26
N LYS A 54 -26.62 1.19 -5.27
CA LYS A 54 -28.09 1.02 -5.44
C LYS A 54 -28.91 2.16 -4.81
N LEU A 55 -28.32 2.99 -3.96
CA LEU A 55 -29.01 4.02 -3.19
C LEU A 55 -29.62 5.08 -4.12
N THR A 56 -30.94 5.34 -4.01
CA THR A 56 -31.69 6.30 -4.85
C THR A 56 -32.50 7.32 -4.07
N ASP A 57 -32.82 7.05 -2.81
CA ASP A 57 -33.82 7.77 -2.03
C ASP A 57 -33.26 8.91 -1.16
N ARG A 58 -31.95 9.02 -1.04
CA ARG A 58 -31.27 10.09 -0.30
C ARG A 58 -29.90 10.40 -0.85
N SER A 59 -29.39 11.60 -0.53
CA SER A 59 -28.00 11.97 -0.83
C SER A 59 -27.09 11.55 0.30
N ALA A 60 -26.26 10.55 0.06
CA ALA A 60 -25.24 10.09 0.99
C ALA A 60 -24.18 9.25 0.24
N SER A 61 -22.92 9.44 0.57
CA SER A 61 -21.80 8.62 0.09
C SER A 61 -20.53 9.01 0.85
N ALA A 62 -19.48 8.20 0.70
CA ALA A 62 -18.09 8.57 1.03
C ALA A 62 -17.17 8.04 -0.06
N GLN A 63 -15.96 8.55 -0.14
CA GLN A 63 -15.05 8.12 -1.18
C GLN A 63 -14.45 6.75 -0.91
N VAL A 64 -14.20 6.41 0.36
CA VAL A 64 -13.41 5.24 0.74
C VAL A 64 -14.06 4.48 1.88
N PHE A 65 -14.08 3.15 1.76
CA PHE A 65 -14.50 2.22 2.81
C PHE A 65 -13.37 1.25 3.12
N ILE A 66 -13.03 1.09 4.40
CA ILE A 66 -11.89 0.29 4.85
C ILE A 66 -12.35 -0.74 5.86
N ASP A 67 -12.17 -2.02 5.53
CA ASP A 67 -12.42 -3.13 6.44
C ASP A 67 -11.12 -3.89 6.76
N ASP A 68 -11.24 -5.01 7.46
CA ASP A 68 -10.12 -5.85 7.89
C ASP A 68 -9.40 -6.59 6.74
N THR A 69 -9.94 -6.53 5.52
CA THR A 69 -9.40 -7.23 4.34
C THR A 69 -8.93 -6.29 3.25
N LYS A 70 -9.54 -5.11 3.10
CA LYS A 70 -9.29 -4.21 1.97
C LYS A 70 -9.46 -2.72 2.28
N ILE A 71 -8.87 -1.91 1.41
CA ILE A 71 -9.14 -0.50 1.24
C ILE A 71 -9.85 -0.36 -0.10
N LEU A 72 -11.11 0.08 -0.10
CA LEU A 72 -11.94 0.18 -1.28
C LEU A 72 -12.34 1.62 -1.57
N GLU A 73 -11.82 2.19 -2.66
CA GLU A 73 -12.26 3.48 -3.19
C GLU A 73 -13.48 3.26 -4.09
N ILE A 74 -14.63 3.78 -3.67
CA ILE A 74 -15.90 3.68 -4.43
C ILE A 74 -16.23 4.97 -5.19
N ILE A 75 -15.53 6.07 -4.91
CA ILE A 75 -15.55 7.32 -5.65
C ILE A 75 -14.09 7.75 -5.85
N PRO A 76 -13.69 8.29 -7.01
CA PRO A 76 -12.30 8.69 -7.26
C PRO A 76 -11.75 9.64 -6.21
N THR A 77 -10.59 9.33 -5.70
CA THR A 77 -9.92 10.07 -4.62
C THR A 77 -8.71 10.87 -5.09
N GLY A 78 -8.27 10.68 -6.32
CA GLY A 78 -7.01 11.23 -6.83
C GLY A 78 -5.77 10.42 -6.44
N THR A 79 -5.92 9.27 -5.78
CA THR A 79 -4.80 8.36 -5.49
C THR A 79 -4.41 7.53 -6.72
N GLY A 80 -5.36 7.29 -7.64
CA GLY A 80 -5.15 6.67 -8.94
C GLY A 80 -5.01 7.69 -10.08
N SER A 81 -5.41 7.28 -11.28
CA SER A 81 -5.38 8.13 -12.49
C SER A 81 -6.53 9.14 -12.54
N GLU A 82 -7.66 8.83 -11.88
CA GLU A 82 -8.84 9.69 -11.89
C GLU A 82 -8.67 10.86 -10.91
N PRO A 83 -9.14 12.07 -11.28
CA PRO A 83 -9.13 13.22 -10.38
C PRO A 83 -10.07 12.98 -9.21
N THR A 84 -9.82 13.66 -8.08
CA THR A 84 -10.68 13.57 -6.90
C THR A 84 -12.08 14.10 -7.20
N GLU A 85 -13.09 13.27 -6.98
CA GLU A 85 -14.51 13.63 -7.06
C GLU A 85 -15.09 13.88 -5.66
N LYS A 86 -16.08 14.78 -5.58
CA LYS A 86 -16.81 15.03 -4.33
C LYS A 86 -17.76 13.88 -3.98
N ALA A 87 -17.98 13.70 -2.69
CA ALA A 87 -18.99 12.81 -2.13
C ALA A 87 -19.94 13.57 -1.20
N HIS A 88 -21.00 12.92 -0.75
CA HIS A 88 -21.99 13.49 0.17
C HIS A 88 -21.83 12.87 1.56
N HIS A 89 -20.77 13.26 2.29
CA HIS A 89 -20.41 12.64 3.59
C HIS A 89 -20.61 13.57 4.80
N VAL A 90 -20.77 14.88 4.58
CA VAL A 90 -21.14 15.87 5.59
C VAL A 90 -22.30 16.70 5.04
N ILE A 91 -23.22 17.15 5.86
CA ILE A 91 -24.31 18.01 5.38
C ILE A 91 -23.84 19.46 5.23
N TYR A 92 -24.33 20.17 4.21
CA TYR A 92 -23.90 21.55 3.90
C TYR A 92 -24.30 22.61 4.93
N ASN A 93 -25.23 22.32 5.84
CA ASN A 93 -25.61 23.29 6.88
C ASN A 93 -24.70 23.23 8.14
N VAL A 94 -23.64 22.43 8.13
CA VAL A 94 -22.55 22.50 9.10
C VAL A 94 -21.68 23.69 8.75
N THR A 95 -21.21 24.43 9.74
CA THR A 95 -20.32 25.61 9.55
C THR A 95 -18.90 25.36 10.06
N THR A 96 -18.73 24.37 10.93
CA THR A 96 -17.45 24.07 11.58
C THR A 96 -16.34 23.71 10.58
N ASP A 97 -16.68 23.05 9.48
CA ASP A 97 -15.71 22.71 8.41
C ASP A 97 -15.26 23.99 7.66
N ASN A 98 -16.18 24.93 7.37
CA ASN A 98 -15.84 26.21 6.79
C ASN A 98 -15.00 27.07 7.75
N ASP A 99 -15.36 27.13 9.02
CA ASP A 99 -14.62 27.88 10.05
C ASP A 99 -13.20 27.34 10.24
N ARG A 100 -13.02 25.99 10.19
CA ARG A 100 -11.76 25.34 10.44
C ARG A 100 -10.88 25.23 9.19
N PHE A 101 -11.46 24.99 8.02
CA PHE A 101 -10.72 24.64 6.79
C PHE A 101 -10.99 25.59 5.62
N GLY A 102 -11.95 26.49 5.75
CA GLY A 102 -12.34 27.45 4.71
C GLY A 102 -13.24 26.88 3.60
N TYR A 103 -13.75 25.66 3.76
CA TYR A 103 -14.54 24.94 2.76
C TYR A 103 -15.53 23.98 3.39
N ASP A 104 -16.69 23.78 2.73
CA ASP A 104 -17.54 22.63 3.01
C ASP A 104 -16.82 21.31 2.74
N ALA A 105 -16.97 20.35 3.64
CA ALA A 105 -16.28 19.06 3.57
C ALA A 105 -16.60 18.29 2.27
N ASN A 106 -17.85 18.29 1.81
CA ASN A 106 -18.21 17.62 0.56
C ASN A 106 -17.49 18.20 -0.66
N ASP A 107 -17.13 19.49 -0.63
CA ASP A 107 -16.54 20.22 -1.74
C ASP A 107 -15.01 20.18 -1.75
N ALA A 108 -14.37 19.84 -0.62
CA ALA A 108 -12.92 19.96 -0.47
C ALA A 108 -12.24 18.83 0.31
N ALA A 109 -12.97 17.90 0.91
CA ALA A 109 -12.40 16.82 1.70
C ALA A 109 -12.60 15.44 1.08
N LEU A 110 -11.77 14.47 1.54
CA LEU A 110 -12.07 13.05 1.41
C LEU A 110 -12.76 12.55 2.66
N GLY A 111 -13.90 11.87 2.50
CA GLY A 111 -14.56 11.07 3.52
C GLY A 111 -13.99 9.65 3.50
N VAL A 112 -13.44 9.21 4.62
CA VAL A 112 -12.84 7.88 4.80
C VAL A 112 -13.56 7.15 5.90
N GLU A 113 -14.17 6.01 5.59
CA GLU A 113 -15.06 5.22 6.44
C GLU A 113 -14.34 4.00 7.01
N LEU A 114 -14.32 3.89 8.33
CA LEU A 114 -13.85 2.70 9.06
C LEU A 114 -15.01 1.72 9.26
N CYS A 115 -14.91 0.54 8.66
CA CYS A 115 -15.80 -0.59 8.99
C CYS A 115 -15.39 -1.21 10.33
N TYR A 116 -16.39 -1.57 11.16
CA TYR A 116 -16.12 -2.08 12.50
C TYR A 116 -17.27 -2.94 13.04
N GLY A 117 -17.07 -3.51 14.22
CA GLY A 117 -18.09 -4.16 15.03
C GLY A 117 -18.57 -5.50 14.48
N THR A 118 -19.65 -5.99 15.11
CA THR A 118 -20.27 -7.28 14.78
C THR A 118 -21.76 -7.07 14.53
N ASN A 119 -22.30 -7.67 13.46
CA ASN A 119 -23.73 -7.58 13.16
C ASN A 119 -24.54 -8.60 13.96
N SER A 120 -25.86 -8.50 13.85
CA SER A 120 -26.82 -9.39 14.54
C SER A 120 -26.70 -10.87 14.15
N LYS A 121 -26.03 -11.19 13.04
CA LYS A 121 -25.76 -12.56 12.56
C LYS A 121 -24.39 -13.09 13.01
N GLY A 122 -23.68 -12.38 13.89
CA GLY A 122 -22.36 -12.77 14.39
C GLY A 122 -21.19 -12.51 13.43
N LYS A 123 -21.42 -11.87 12.26
CA LYS A 123 -20.33 -11.49 11.38
C LYS A 123 -19.61 -10.27 11.95
N ALA A 124 -18.32 -10.44 12.23
CA ALA A 124 -17.46 -9.41 12.82
C ALA A 124 -16.46 -8.86 11.78
N ILE A 125 -16.10 -7.60 11.95
CA ILE A 125 -14.92 -6.98 11.35
C ILE A 125 -13.78 -7.05 12.40
N ASN A 126 -12.62 -7.56 12.01
CA ASN A 126 -11.44 -7.50 12.84
C ASN A 126 -10.97 -6.04 12.95
N PHE A 127 -11.34 -5.39 14.05
CA PHE A 127 -11.05 -3.97 14.24
C PHE A 127 -9.57 -3.65 14.11
N SER A 128 -8.68 -4.46 14.68
CA SER A 128 -7.24 -4.22 14.64
C SER A 128 -6.72 -4.15 13.20
N GLU A 129 -7.16 -5.06 12.34
CA GLU A 129 -6.73 -5.10 10.94
C GLU A 129 -7.38 -3.99 10.10
N ALA A 130 -8.65 -3.67 10.34
CA ALA A 130 -9.32 -2.54 9.71
C ALA A 130 -8.67 -1.20 10.12
N TYR A 131 -8.39 -1.03 11.40
CA TYR A 131 -7.76 0.16 11.95
C TYR A 131 -6.34 0.39 11.42
N LYS A 132 -5.52 -0.65 11.30
CA LYS A 132 -4.17 -0.55 10.68
C LYS A 132 -4.23 -0.04 9.24
N ARG A 133 -5.19 -0.52 8.44
CA ARG A 133 -5.42 -0.04 7.07
C ARG A 133 -5.94 1.39 7.04
N PHE A 134 -6.82 1.74 7.97
CA PHE A 134 -7.38 3.08 8.10
C PHE A 134 -6.30 4.12 8.44
N VAL A 135 -5.47 3.83 9.43
CA VAL A 135 -4.30 4.65 9.81
C VAL A 135 -3.35 4.80 8.62
N TRP A 136 -3.00 3.69 7.98
CA TRP A 136 -2.10 3.72 6.83
C TRP A 136 -2.66 4.53 5.66
N TYR A 137 -3.95 4.38 5.35
CA TYR A 137 -4.57 5.11 4.24
C TYR A 137 -4.61 6.62 4.50
N LEU A 138 -4.96 7.04 5.71
CA LEU A 138 -4.91 8.44 6.10
C LEU A 138 -3.49 9.00 6.05
N ALA A 139 -2.48 8.24 6.51
CA ALA A 139 -1.07 8.61 6.40
C ALA A 139 -0.62 8.71 4.94
N TYR A 140 -1.01 7.75 4.09
CA TYR A 140 -0.75 7.76 2.65
C TYR A 140 -1.34 9.01 1.98
N CYS A 141 -2.56 9.39 2.34
CA CYS A 141 -3.20 10.61 1.86
C CYS A 141 -2.48 11.87 2.37
N CYS A 142 -2.09 11.90 3.63
CA CYS A 142 -1.31 13.02 4.20
C CYS A 142 0.04 13.19 3.47
N ASP A 143 0.76 12.11 3.23
CA ASP A 143 2.03 12.13 2.48
C ASP A 143 1.82 12.62 1.04
N LYS A 144 0.82 12.08 0.35
CA LYS A 144 0.54 12.40 -1.05
C LYS A 144 0.25 13.87 -1.28
N TRP A 145 -0.46 14.53 -0.38
CA TRP A 145 -0.86 15.94 -0.53
C TRP A 145 -0.18 16.90 0.45
N GLY A 146 0.88 16.46 1.14
CA GLY A 146 1.65 17.29 2.05
C GLY A 146 0.83 17.81 3.24
N LYS A 147 -0.06 16.97 3.80
CA LYS A 147 -0.96 17.35 4.89
C LYS A 147 -0.43 16.90 6.25
N ASN A 148 -0.61 17.77 7.26
CA ASN A 148 -0.28 17.44 8.65
C ASN A 148 -1.49 16.77 9.31
N PRO A 149 -1.38 15.54 9.84
CA PRO A 149 -2.49 14.83 10.49
C PRO A 149 -3.19 15.62 11.58
N SER A 150 -2.46 16.33 12.43
CA SER A 150 -3.02 17.08 13.56
C SER A 150 -3.85 18.31 13.15
N ILE A 151 -3.63 18.81 11.92
CA ILE A 151 -4.32 19.97 11.38
C ILE A 151 -5.44 19.57 10.42
N HIS A 152 -5.14 18.57 9.54
CA HIS A 152 -5.96 18.29 8.37
C HIS A 152 -6.81 17.01 8.49
N ILE A 153 -6.81 16.32 9.64
CA ILE A 153 -7.75 15.25 9.93
C ILE A 153 -8.77 15.76 10.94
N ALA A 154 -10.06 15.63 10.63
CA ALA A 154 -11.17 15.85 11.55
C ALA A 154 -12.05 14.60 11.58
N SER A 155 -12.73 14.33 12.70
CA SER A 155 -13.82 13.37 12.70
C SER A 155 -15.14 14.06 12.28
N HIS A 156 -16.10 13.28 11.83
CA HIS A 156 -17.44 13.80 11.56
C HIS A 156 -18.08 14.41 12.83
N LYS A 157 -17.88 13.75 13.98
CA LYS A 157 -18.33 14.29 15.27
C LYS A 157 -17.74 15.68 15.59
N GLN A 158 -16.48 15.94 15.25
CA GLN A 158 -15.90 17.28 15.44
C GLN A 158 -16.54 18.33 14.55
N LEU A 159 -16.97 17.95 13.34
CA LEU A 159 -17.61 18.87 12.40
C LEU A 159 -19.09 19.09 12.72
N ASP A 160 -19.79 18.08 13.25
CA ASP A 160 -21.22 18.08 13.52
C ASP A 160 -21.55 17.43 14.89
N PRO A 161 -21.06 18.01 16.01
CA PRO A 161 -21.11 17.38 17.33
C PRO A 161 -22.54 17.20 17.89
N GLY A 162 -23.50 17.96 17.39
CA GLY A 162 -24.91 17.85 17.83
C GLY A 162 -25.64 16.65 17.24
N ARG A 163 -25.13 16.05 16.14
CA ARG A 163 -25.83 14.99 15.41
C ARG A 163 -24.98 13.73 15.16
N LYS A 164 -23.66 13.83 15.29
CA LYS A 164 -22.72 12.78 14.85
C LYS A 164 -21.85 12.27 16.00
N SER A 165 -21.60 10.97 15.95
CA SER A 165 -20.71 10.27 16.90
C SER A 165 -19.48 9.64 16.21
N ASP A 166 -19.48 9.59 14.89
CA ASP A 166 -18.44 8.96 14.06
C ASP A 166 -17.25 9.93 13.83
N CYS A 167 -16.02 9.45 13.79
CA CYS A 167 -15.58 8.05 13.92
C CYS A 167 -15.31 7.62 15.38
N GLU A 168 -15.56 8.50 16.37
CA GLU A 168 -15.20 8.23 17.76
C GLU A 168 -15.95 7.04 18.38
N GLN A 169 -17.16 6.69 17.91
CA GLN A 169 -17.87 5.53 18.42
C GLN A 169 -17.16 4.21 18.05
N ALA A 170 -16.65 4.09 16.83
CA ALA A 170 -15.86 2.91 16.44
C ALA A 170 -14.52 2.87 17.17
N LEU A 171 -13.84 4.00 17.33
CA LEU A 171 -12.59 4.10 18.07
C LEU A 171 -12.79 3.70 19.54
N ALA A 172 -13.83 4.22 20.20
CA ALA A 172 -14.16 3.92 21.59
C ALA A 172 -14.44 2.45 21.84
N SER A 173 -15.01 1.73 20.85
CA SER A 173 -15.26 0.28 20.96
C SER A 173 -13.97 -0.54 21.13
N ALA A 174 -12.82 0.04 20.79
CA ALA A 174 -11.49 -0.55 20.96
C ALA A 174 -10.60 0.24 21.94
N GLY A 175 -11.19 1.08 22.79
CA GLY A 175 -10.45 1.87 23.78
C GLY A 175 -9.56 2.96 23.18
N LYS A 176 -9.85 3.41 21.96
CA LYS A 176 -9.09 4.47 21.27
C LYS A 176 -9.89 5.77 21.21
N THR A 177 -9.15 6.86 21.06
CA THR A 177 -9.68 8.22 20.87
C THR A 177 -9.28 8.77 19.48
N LEU A 178 -9.88 9.86 19.06
CA LEU A 178 -9.44 10.58 17.86
C LEU A 178 -7.98 11.07 17.98
N LYS A 179 -7.55 11.43 19.19
CA LYS A 179 -6.15 11.81 19.45
C LYS A 179 -5.21 10.64 19.18
N ASP A 180 -5.58 9.42 19.58
CA ASP A 180 -4.80 8.22 19.28
C ASP A 180 -4.74 7.96 17.79
N LEU A 181 -5.85 8.09 17.06
CA LEU A 181 -5.87 7.99 15.61
C LEU A 181 -4.89 8.99 14.96
N ILE A 182 -4.95 10.26 15.34
CA ILE A 182 -4.08 11.30 14.79
C ILE A 182 -2.60 10.99 15.07
N ASN A 183 -2.29 10.55 16.30
CA ASN A 183 -0.93 10.16 16.69
C ASN A 183 -0.44 8.92 15.90
N ASP A 184 -1.29 7.91 15.74
CA ASP A 184 -0.97 6.69 14.99
C ASP A 184 -0.75 7.01 13.50
N VAL A 185 -1.54 7.93 12.91
CA VAL A 185 -1.33 8.41 11.53
C VAL A 185 -0.02 9.18 11.41
N ALA A 186 0.32 10.04 12.36
CA ALA A 186 1.58 10.77 12.37
C ALA A 186 2.79 9.81 12.52
N ALA A 187 2.66 8.78 13.36
CA ALA A 187 3.67 7.74 13.51
C ALA A 187 3.86 6.91 12.23
N GLU A 188 2.77 6.53 11.55
CA GLU A 188 2.84 5.80 10.28
C GLU A 188 3.51 6.63 9.17
N LEU A 189 3.30 7.96 9.13
CA LEU A 189 3.96 8.88 8.19
C LEU A 189 5.49 8.83 8.30
N VAL A 190 6.02 8.83 9.53
CA VAL A 190 7.47 8.85 9.79
C VAL A 190 8.03 7.44 9.97
N ALA A 191 7.18 6.41 9.99
CA ALA A 191 7.63 5.05 10.13
C ALA A 191 8.68 4.72 9.06
N PRO A 192 9.85 4.22 9.44
CA PRO A 192 10.81 3.75 8.47
C PRO A 192 10.15 2.65 7.63
N ILE A 193 10.49 2.59 6.33
CA ILE A 193 10.12 1.45 5.52
C ILE A 193 10.77 0.23 6.17
N VAL A 194 9.97 -0.58 6.85
CA VAL A 194 10.44 -1.86 7.39
C VAL A 194 10.59 -2.78 6.19
N VAL A 195 11.76 -2.73 5.57
CA VAL A 195 12.18 -3.83 4.70
C VAL A 195 12.34 -5.02 5.64
N PRO A 196 11.61 -6.13 5.47
CA PRO A 196 11.81 -7.30 6.30
C PRO A 196 13.30 -7.60 6.31
N ASP A 197 13.88 -7.89 7.48
CA ASP A 197 15.31 -8.17 7.61
C ASP A 197 15.77 -9.26 6.63
N PHE A 198 14.81 -10.02 6.15
CA PHE A 198 15.04 -11.11 5.22
C PHE A 198 13.76 -11.50 4.47
N VAL A 199 13.80 -11.39 3.15
CA VAL A 199 12.75 -11.90 2.24
C VAL A 199 13.35 -13.04 1.44
N LYS A 200 12.63 -14.16 1.40
CA LYS A 200 13.04 -15.32 0.58
C LYS A 200 13.14 -14.91 -0.88
N LEU A 201 14.28 -15.18 -1.52
CA LEU A 201 14.45 -14.99 -2.96
C LEU A 201 13.57 -16.00 -3.72
N PRO A 202 12.76 -15.58 -4.71
CA PRO A 202 11.99 -16.54 -5.51
C PRO A 202 12.90 -17.54 -6.20
N ALA A 203 12.59 -18.84 -6.08
CA ALA A 203 13.43 -19.92 -6.61
C ALA A 203 13.66 -19.80 -8.12
N VAL A 204 12.63 -19.41 -8.88
CA VAL A 204 12.73 -19.19 -10.33
C VAL A 204 13.70 -18.07 -10.68
N VAL A 205 13.75 -16.99 -9.87
CA VAL A 205 14.69 -15.88 -10.07
C VAL A 205 16.11 -16.33 -9.74
N ALA A 206 16.31 -17.01 -8.60
CA ALA A 206 17.62 -17.54 -8.23
C ALA A 206 18.19 -18.48 -9.30
N GLN A 207 17.39 -19.43 -9.78
CA GLN A 207 17.81 -20.39 -10.79
C GLN A 207 18.13 -19.68 -12.12
N HIS A 208 17.25 -18.75 -12.57
CA HIS A 208 17.51 -17.97 -13.77
C HIS A 208 18.85 -17.19 -13.71
N LEU A 209 19.13 -16.52 -12.59
CA LEU A 209 20.38 -15.76 -12.42
C LEU A 209 21.60 -16.67 -12.39
N ILE A 210 21.50 -17.85 -11.77
CA ILE A 210 22.57 -18.84 -11.74
C ILE A 210 22.87 -19.34 -13.15
N ASP A 211 21.85 -19.76 -13.89
CA ASP A 211 22.01 -20.38 -15.22
C ASP A 211 22.47 -19.37 -16.27
N THR A 212 21.95 -18.14 -16.20
CA THR A 212 22.20 -17.12 -17.22
C THR A 212 23.54 -16.41 -17.03
N TYR A 213 23.97 -16.19 -15.78
CA TYR A 213 25.13 -15.33 -15.51
C TYR A 213 26.25 -16.02 -14.71
N ILE A 214 25.91 -16.71 -13.63
CA ILE A 214 26.92 -17.18 -12.68
C ILE A 214 27.58 -18.46 -13.17
N SER A 215 26.81 -19.42 -13.68
CA SER A 215 27.36 -20.68 -14.23
C SER A 215 28.28 -20.43 -15.44
N PRO A 216 27.91 -19.60 -16.44
CA PRO A 216 28.83 -19.22 -17.52
C PRO A 216 30.15 -18.62 -16.98
N ALA A 217 30.08 -17.70 -16.02
CA ALA A 217 31.27 -17.09 -15.41
C ALA A 217 32.15 -18.10 -14.67
N TRP A 218 31.53 -19.09 -13.99
CA TRP A 218 32.23 -20.19 -13.37
C TRP A 218 33.00 -21.07 -14.41
N TYR A 219 32.32 -21.39 -15.53
CA TYR A 219 32.95 -22.16 -16.62
C TYR A 219 34.07 -21.40 -17.31
N GLU A 220 33.95 -20.06 -17.45
CA GLU A 220 35.04 -19.22 -17.96
C GLU A 220 36.24 -19.24 -17.04
N SER A 221 36.07 -19.12 -15.73
CA SER A 221 37.13 -19.23 -14.73
C SER A 221 37.78 -20.62 -14.77
N GLN A 222 36.99 -21.69 -14.94
CA GLN A 222 37.51 -23.05 -15.07
C GLN A 222 38.40 -23.22 -16.31
N ARG A 223 37.98 -22.69 -17.47
CA ARG A 223 38.75 -22.73 -18.72
C ARG A 223 40.04 -21.95 -18.62
N ALA A 224 40.01 -20.83 -17.87
CA ALA A 224 41.18 -19.99 -17.63
C ALA A 224 42.13 -20.49 -16.55
N GLY A 225 41.79 -21.56 -15.84
CA GLY A 225 42.55 -22.03 -14.69
C GLY A 225 42.50 -21.13 -13.47
N ASP A 226 41.47 -20.23 -13.40
CA ASP A 226 41.26 -19.27 -12.31
C ASP A 226 40.50 -19.94 -11.17
N GLU A 227 41.24 -20.55 -10.25
CA GLU A 227 40.70 -21.26 -9.07
C GLU A 227 39.99 -20.25 -8.10
N VAL A 228 40.44 -19.00 -8.03
CA VAL A 228 39.82 -17.96 -7.20
C VAL A 228 38.44 -17.61 -7.76
N GLY A 229 38.36 -17.36 -9.04
CA GLY A 229 37.07 -17.06 -9.73
C GLY A 229 36.10 -18.23 -9.65
N LYS A 230 36.56 -19.47 -9.86
CA LYS A 230 35.74 -20.68 -9.67
C LYS A 230 35.10 -20.73 -8.27
N THR A 231 35.92 -20.55 -7.24
CA THR A 231 35.48 -20.58 -5.85
C THR A 231 34.49 -19.45 -5.59
N HIS A 232 34.78 -18.26 -6.09
CA HIS A 232 33.90 -17.11 -5.95
C HIS A 232 32.50 -17.34 -6.55
N PHE A 233 32.44 -17.75 -7.83
CA PHE A 233 31.14 -17.99 -8.50
C PHE A 233 30.39 -19.19 -7.93
N HIS A 234 31.09 -20.24 -7.46
CA HIS A 234 30.47 -21.32 -6.72
C HIS A 234 29.77 -20.82 -5.44
N ASN A 235 30.46 -20.01 -4.63
CA ASN A 235 29.93 -19.44 -3.41
C ASN A 235 28.76 -18.48 -3.68
N LEU A 236 28.86 -17.66 -4.74
CA LEU A 236 27.81 -16.76 -5.18
C LEU A 236 26.51 -17.53 -5.54
N ALA A 237 26.63 -18.60 -6.34
CA ALA A 237 25.51 -19.46 -6.69
C ALA A 237 24.90 -20.13 -5.45
N ASN A 238 25.72 -20.62 -4.53
CA ASN A 238 25.25 -21.29 -3.31
C ASN A 238 24.52 -20.31 -2.38
N ASN A 239 24.98 -19.06 -2.26
CA ASN A 239 24.28 -18.06 -1.47
C ASN A 239 22.90 -17.73 -2.08
N LEU A 240 22.76 -17.66 -3.41
CA LEU A 240 21.45 -17.52 -4.07
C LEU A 240 20.56 -18.74 -3.79
N ARG A 241 21.08 -19.96 -3.87
CA ARG A 241 20.32 -21.19 -3.57
C ARG A 241 19.83 -21.18 -2.13
N MET A 242 20.68 -20.85 -1.16
CA MET A 242 20.30 -20.77 0.24
C MET A 242 19.27 -19.67 0.49
N ALA A 243 19.41 -18.49 -0.16
CA ALA A 243 18.44 -17.43 -0.05
C ALA A 243 17.07 -17.76 -0.69
N ALA A 244 17.08 -18.70 -1.65
CA ALA A 244 15.88 -19.17 -2.34
C ALA A 244 15.33 -20.50 -1.77
N GLY A 245 16.00 -21.12 -0.80
CA GLY A 245 15.64 -22.45 -0.28
C GLY A 245 15.67 -23.54 -1.35
N ILE A 246 16.63 -23.46 -2.28
CA ILE A 246 16.90 -24.47 -3.31
C ILE A 246 18.06 -25.39 -2.83
N PRO A 247 18.02 -26.71 -3.08
CA PRO A 247 19.14 -27.60 -2.77
C PRO A 247 20.44 -27.15 -3.45
N LEU A 248 21.55 -27.25 -2.75
CA LEU A 248 22.89 -26.95 -3.33
C LEU A 248 23.29 -27.95 -4.41
N LEU A 249 22.81 -29.17 -4.31
CA LEU A 249 23.03 -30.25 -5.27
C LEU A 249 21.71 -30.92 -5.62
N PRO A 250 21.50 -31.35 -6.87
CA PRO A 250 20.32 -32.13 -7.28
C PRO A 250 20.10 -33.35 -6.37
N GLY A 251 18.83 -33.55 -5.98
CA GLY A 251 18.47 -34.74 -5.16
C GLY A 251 18.84 -34.66 -3.68
N LYS A 252 19.40 -33.54 -3.21
CA LYS A 252 19.66 -33.28 -1.79
C LYS A 252 18.63 -32.36 -1.18
N ALA A 253 18.49 -32.42 0.14
CA ALA A 253 17.67 -31.47 0.86
C ALA A 253 18.23 -30.03 0.76
N ALA A 254 17.37 -29.03 0.73
CA ALA A 254 17.80 -27.65 0.83
C ALA A 254 18.38 -27.39 2.24
N LEU A 255 19.41 -26.56 2.31
CA LEU A 255 19.92 -26.05 3.58
C LEU A 255 18.89 -25.06 4.19
N PRO A 256 19.01 -24.79 5.51
CA PRO A 256 18.21 -23.75 6.14
C PRO A 256 18.29 -22.43 5.35
N LEU A 257 17.14 -21.77 5.24
CA LEU A 257 17.02 -20.52 4.52
C LEU A 257 17.96 -19.46 5.12
N GLN A 258 18.69 -18.76 4.28
CA GLN A 258 19.65 -17.73 4.71
C GLN A 258 19.39 -16.42 3.96
N LYS A 259 19.68 -15.31 4.62
CA LYS A 259 19.63 -13.98 3.99
C LYS A 259 20.65 -13.92 2.84
N LEU A 260 20.27 -13.33 1.71
CA LEU A 260 21.21 -13.04 0.65
C LEU A 260 22.24 -12.00 1.14
N HIS A 261 23.52 -12.24 0.91
CA HIS A 261 24.56 -11.27 1.28
C HIS A 261 24.43 -10.01 0.42
N LYS A 262 24.54 -8.83 1.05
CA LYS A 262 24.42 -7.53 0.37
C LYS A 262 25.42 -7.38 -0.76
N SER A 263 26.68 -7.77 -0.52
CA SER A 263 27.75 -7.74 -1.54
C SER A 263 27.40 -8.60 -2.74
N ASN A 264 26.86 -9.80 -2.54
CA ASN A 264 26.48 -10.71 -3.62
C ASN A 264 25.32 -10.14 -4.46
N ALA A 265 24.31 -9.57 -3.78
CA ALA A 265 23.21 -8.91 -4.47
C ALA A 265 23.71 -7.72 -5.32
N GLN A 266 24.56 -6.87 -4.74
CA GLN A 266 25.16 -5.73 -5.42
C GLN A 266 26.02 -6.14 -6.61
N GLU A 267 26.86 -7.16 -6.45
CA GLU A 267 27.68 -7.68 -7.54
C GLU A 267 26.83 -8.13 -8.73
N ILE A 268 25.79 -8.93 -8.50
CA ILE A 268 24.92 -9.42 -9.56
C ILE A 268 24.23 -8.25 -10.24
N ILE A 269 23.72 -7.27 -9.46
CA ILE A 269 23.05 -6.10 -9.99
C ILE A 269 23.99 -5.27 -10.86
N PHE A 270 25.16 -4.91 -10.37
CA PHE A 270 26.08 -4.02 -11.07
C PHE A 270 26.82 -4.70 -12.23
N ARG A 271 27.15 -5.98 -12.08
CA ARG A 271 27.90 -6.71 -13.10
C ARG A 271 27.05 -7.12 -14.29
N TRP A 272 25.79 -7.49 -14.09
CA TRP A 272 24.95 -8.05 -15.15
C TRP A 272 23.61 -7.35 -15.36
N LEU A 273 22.86 -7.07 -14.28
CA LEU A 273 21.49 -6.60 -14.44
C LEU A 273 21.42 -5.12 -14.85
N SER A 274 22.24 -4.25 -14.25
CA SER A 274 22.27 -2.83 -14.62
C SER A 274 22.77 -2.60 -16.06
N PRO A 275 23.88 -3.19 -16.52
CA PRO A 275 24.28 -3.08 -17.93
C PRO A 275 23.21 -3.62 -18.88
N GLY A 276 22.56 -4.74 -18.56
CA GLY A 276 21.46 -5.29 -19.34
C GLY A 276 20.25 -4.35 -19.41
N TRP A 277 19.92 -3.71 -18.29
CA TRP A 277 18.83 -2.72 -18.24
C TRP A 277 19.12 -1.50 -19.12
N PHE A 278 20.32 -0.93 -19.02
CA PHE A 278 20.72 0.21 -19.86
C PHE A 278 20.68 -0.13 -21.34
N LYS A 279 21.20 -1.32 -21.71
CA LYS A 279 21.13 -1.78 -23.09
C LYS A 279 19.69 -1.96 -23.57
N ALA A 280 18.84 -2.61 -22.80
CA ALA A 280 17.43 -2.81 -23.13
C ALA A 280 16.68 -1.46 -23.30
N LYS A 281 17.00 -0.47 -22.48
CA LYS A 281 16.46 0.90 -22.61
C LYS A 281 16.92 1.57 -23.90
N ALA A 282 18.21 1.48 -24.22
CA ALA A 282 18.76 2.05 -25.45
C ALA A 282 18.14 1.40 -26.71
N ASP A 283 17.89 0.09 -26.65
CA ASP A 283 17.26 -0.68 -27.73
C ASP A 283 15.72 -0.49 -27.80
N GLY A 284 15.12 0.32 -26.92
CA GLY A 284 13.67 0.53 -26.84
C GLY A 284 12.88 -0.68 -26.30
N ASN A 285 13.55 -1.71 -25.78
CA ASN A 285 12.92 -2.92 -25.27
C ASN A 285 12.48 -2.75 -23.80
N THR A 286 11.32 -2.10 -23.63
CA THR A 286 10.75 -1.80 -22.30
C THR A 286 10.44 -3.08 -21.52
N ALA A 287 9.98 -4.16 -22.16
CA ALA A 287 9.64 -5.41 -21.48
C ALA A 287 10.89 -6.03 -20.85
N LEU A 288 12.01 -6.09 -21.59
CA LEU A 288 13.26 -6.62 -21.10
C LEU A 288 13.86 -5.72 -20.00
N ALA A 289 13.79 -4.40 -20.14
CA ALA A 289 14.23 -3.46 -19.11
C ALA A 289 13.46 -3.68 -17.79
N ASN A 290 12.13 -3.85 -17.86
CA ASN A 290 11.31 -4.13 -16.69
C ASN A 290 11.69 -5.46 -16.01
N GLN A 291 12.04 -6.49 -16.80
CA GLN A 291 12.51 -7.77 -16.27
C GLN A 291 13.83 -7.64 -15.50
N PHE A 292 14.81 -6.89 -16.04
CA PHE A 292 16.06 -6.61 -15.33
C PHE A 292 15.81 -5.89 -14.00
N ASN A 293 14.95 -4.86 -14.01
CA ASN A 293 14.60 -4.12 -12.81
C ASN A 293 13.87 -5.00 -11.77
N ALA A 294 12.94 -5.84 -12.21
CA ALA A 294 12.25 -6.79 -11.34
C ALA A 294 13.23 -7.75 -10.65
N ASN A 295 14.16 -8.33 -11.41
CA ASN A 295 15.19 -9.23 -10.87
C ASN A 295 16.11 -8.51 -9.85
N ALA A 296 16.54 -7.28 -10.16
CA ALA A 296 17.33 -6.45 -9.24
C ALA A 296 16.57 -6.17 -7.93
N ASN A 297 15.27 -5.87 -8.01
CA ASN A 297 14.44 -5.62 -6.84
C ASN A 297 14.18 -6.89 -6.00
N HIS A 298 14.09 -8.07 -6.62
CA HIS A 298 14.07 -9.34 -5.88
C HIS A 298 15.36 -9.56 -5.09
N LEU A 299 16.53 -9.29 -5.68
CA LEU A 299 17.82 -9.37 -4.98
C LEU A 299 17.92 -8.35 -3.85
N ARG A 300 17.50 -7.10 -4.08
CA ARG A 300 17.50 -6.05 -3.04
C ARG A 300 16.65 -6.46 -1.85
N ARG A 301 15.42 -6.94 -2.07
CA ARG A 301 14.55 -7.43 -0.99
C ARG A 301 15.18 -8.60 -0.22
N ALA A 302 15.72 -9.59 -0.94
CA ALA A 302 16.35 -10.76 -0.32
C ALA A 302 17.60 -10.41 0.50
N ALA A 303 18.30 -9.34 0.13
CA ALA A 303 19.48 -8.83 0.81
C ALA A 303 19.20 -7.76 1.88
N GLY A 304 17.96 -7.28 2.00
CA GLY A 304 17.61 -6.15 2.87
C GLY A 304 18.28 -4.86 2.43
N ILE A 305 18.28 -4.58 1.12
CA ILE A 305 18.76 -3.34 0.50
C ILE A 305 17.52 -2.53 0.03
N PRO A 306 17.51 -1.20 0.12
CA PRO A 306 16.42 -0.37 -0.41
C PRO A 306 16.13 -0.67 -1.88
N ILE A 307 14.85 -0.60 -2.25
CA ILE A 307 14.39 -0.75 -3.63
C ILE A 307 14.51 0.61 -4.32
N GLU A 308 15.04 0.61 -5.53
CA GLU A 308 15.13 1.78 -6.40
C GLU A 308 14.08 1.73 -7.51
#